data_0cdf82247f65ae45cb869900ded1310d
#
_entry.id   0cdf82247f65ae45cb869900ded1310d
#
_cell.length_a   1.000
_cell.length_b   1.000
_cell.length_c   1.000
_cell.angle_alpha   90.00
_cell.angle_beta   90.00
_cell.angle_gamma   90.00
#
_symmetry.space_group_name_H-M   'P 1'
#
loop_
_entity.id
_entity.type
_entity.pdbx_description
1 polymer ?
#
loop_
_entity_poly.entity_id
_entity_poly.type
_entity_poly.pdbx_seq_one_letter_code
_entity_poly.pdbx_strand_id
1 'polypeptide(L)'
;MSFVHLHMHTEYSLLDSSAKIKKLIARAKELGMKSIAITDHGVMYGCVAFYKEAVANGIKPILGCEVYVAAKSMNIKVADKENSTNHLVLLVKNEVGYENLMKIVSAASIDGFYYKPRVDHEYLKSHSEGIIAVSYTHLTLPTKLE
;
A
#
# COMPACT_ATOMS: atom_id res chain seq x y z
N MET A 1 4.27 -9.86 -23.14
CA MET A 1 3.95 -9.84 -21.69
C MET A 1 3.51 -8.42 -21.35
N SER A 2 2.41 -8.24 -20.64
CA SER A 2 2.01 -6.90 -20.17
C SER A 2 2.62 -6.68 -18.78
N PHE A 3 3.35 -5.57 -18.62
CA PHE A 3 3.88 -5.14 -17.34
C PHE A 3 2.76 -4.56 -16.47
N VAL A 4 2.81 -4.78 -15.15
CA VAL A 4 1.88 -4.22 -14.17
C VAL A 4 2.66 -3.60 -13.03
N HIS A 5 2.46 -2.31 -12.79
CA HIS A 5 2.98 -1.65 -11.59
C HIS A 5 2.14 -2.06 -10.36
N LEU A 6 2.76 -2.76 -9.42
CA LEU A 6 2.14 -3.19 -8.16
C LEU A 6 2.46 -2.28 -6.97
N HIS A 7 3.34 -1.29 -7.17
CA HIS A 7 3.75 -0.34 -6.15
C HIS A 7 3.78 1.06 -6.75
N MET A 8 2.78 1.86 -6.46
CA MET A 8 2.57 3.19 -7.04
C MET A 8 2.00 4.15 -6.01
N HIS A 9 2.61 5.33 -5.91
CA HIS A 9 2.15 6.42 -5.08
C HIS A 9 1.44 7.47 -5.93
N THR A 10 0.34 8.01 -5.40
CA THR A 10 -0.41 9.10 -6.00
C THR A 10 -0.18 10.42 -5.25
N GLU A 11 -0.85 11.47 -5.68
CA GLU A 11 -0.87 12.78 -5.03
C GLU A 11 -1.31 12.72 -3.54
N TYR A 12 -1.87 11.61 -3.07
CA TYR A 12 -2.24 11.39 -1.67
C TYR A 12 -1.06 10.90 -0.80
N SER A 13 0.06 10.49 -1.41
CA SER A 13 1.33 10.27 -0.72
C SER A 13 2.08 11.60 -0.64
N LEU A 14 1.64 12.48 0.26
CA LEU A 14 2.13 13.85 0.42
C LEU A 14 3.66 13.88 0.56
N LEU A 15 4.32 14.81 -0.15
CA LEU A 15 5.78 15.02 -0.25
C LEU A 15 6.53 13.92 -1.00
N ASP A 16 5.90 12.80 -1.34
CA ASP A 16 6.56 11.65 -1.96
C ASP A 16 6.15 11.44 -3.41
N SER A 17 4.96 11.88 -3.80
CA SER A 17 4.49 11.78 -5.17
C SER A 17 3.65 12.98 -5.60
N SER A 18 3.78 13.35 -6.87
CA SER A 18 2.95 14.35 -7.56
C SER A 18 2.04 13.72 -8.62
N ALA A 19 1.98 12.39 -8.69
CA ALA A 19 1.24 11.67 -9.72
C ALA A 19 -0.27 11.78 -9.50
N LYS A 20 -0.91 12.64 -10.29
CA LYS A 20 -2.37 12.78 -10.29
C LYS A 20 -3.04 11.54 -10.88
N ILE A 21 -4.06 11.01 -10.20
CA ILE A 21 -4.76 9.76 -10.58
C ILE A 21 -5.16 9.76 -12.06
N LYS A 22 -5.80 10.82 -12.56
CA LYS A 22 -6.22 10.89 -13.97
C LYS A 22 -5.05 10.78 -14.94
N LYS A 23 -3.95 11.49 -14.66
CA LYS A 23 -2.74 11.44 -15.52
C LYS A 23 -2.06 10.08 -15.45
N LEU A 24 -2.03 9.46 -14.29
CA LEU A 24 -1.47 8.14 -14.07
C LEU A 24 -2.23 7.07 -14.88
N ILE A 25 -3.55 7.08 -14.82
CA ILE A 25 -4.41 6.14 -15.56
C ILE A 25 -4.30 6.39 -17.08
N ALA A 26 -4.31 7.64 -17.52
CA ALA A 26 -4.12 7.96 -18.92
C ALA A 26 -2.76 7.44 -19.44
N ARG A 27 -1.70 7.65 -18.68
CA ARG A 27 -0.36 7.16 -19.06
C ARG A 27 -0.27 5.63 -19.07
N ALA A 28 -0.89 4.95 -18.11
CA ALA A 28 -0.96 3.48 -18.10
C ALA A 28 -1.67 2.95 -19.35
N LYS A 29 -2.75 3.62 -19.76
CA LYS A 29 -3.50 3.27 -20.99
C LYS A 29 -2.66 3.49 -22.26
N GLU A 30 -1.95 4.62 -22.38
CA GLU A 30 -1.04 4.90 -23.49
C GLU A 30 0.05 3.84 -23.62
N LEU A 31 0.59 3.36 -22.48
CA LEU A 31 1.59 2.30 -22.43
C LEU A 31 1.03 0.89 -22.64
N GLY A 32 -0.27 0.77 -22.89
CA GLY A 32 -0.93 -0.53 -23.13
C GLY A 32 -1.05 -1.42 -21.88
N MET A 33 -0.92 -0.84 -20.68
CA MET A 33 -1.10 -1.59 -19.44
C MET A 33 -2.56 -1.99 -19.26
N LYS A 34 -2.79 -3.22 -18.80
CA LYS A 34 -4.13 -3.76 -18.54
C LYS A 34 -4.55 -3.61 -17.08
N SER A 35 -3.59 -3.42 -16.19
CA SER A 35 -3.79 -3.27 -14.75
C SER A 35 -2.75 -2.34 -14.16
N ILE A 36 -3.08 -1.71 -13.04
CA ILE A 36 -2.17 -0.88 -12.25
C ILE A 36 -2.64 -0.85 -10.81
N ALA A 37 -1.72 -0.75 -9.86
CA ALA A 37 -2.04 -0.64 -8.44
C ALA A 37 -2.00 0.81 -7.96
N ILE A 38 -2.70 1.06 -6.83
CA ILE A 38 -2.49 2.22 -5.96
C ILE A 38 -2.04 1.71 -4.60
N THR A 39 -0.93 2.26 -4.07
CA THR A 39 -0.33 1.83 -2.80
C THR A 39 0.26 3.04 -2.07
N ASP A 40 -0.56 4.02 -1.78
CA ASP A 40 -0.13 5.23 -1.09
C ASP A 40 0.37 4.94 0.35
N HIS A 41 1.21 5.81 0.87
CA HIS A 41 1.81 5.69 2.20
C HIS A 41 0.79 5.84 3.32
N GLY A 42 0.46 4.75 3.98
CA GLY A 42 -0.36 4.70 5.20
C GLY A 42 -1.81 5.15 5.04
N VAL A 43 -2.28 5.40 3.82
CA VAL A 43 -3.63 5.93 3.55
C VAL A 43 -4.29 5.24 2.37
N MET A 44 -5.64 5.27 2.34
CA MET A 44 -6.48 4.78 1.25
C MET A 44 -7.33 5.89 0.62
N TYR A 45 -6.97 7.15 0.80
CA TYR A 45 -7.77 8.31 0.39
C TYR A 45 -8.07 8.35 -1.11
N GLY A 46 -7.12 7.92 -1.93
CA GLY A 46 -7.25 7.88 -3.38
C GLY A 46 -7.97 6.65 -3.94
N CYS A 47 -8.21 5.61 -3.14
CA CYS A 47 -8.68 4.30 -3.66
C CYS A 47 -9.98 4.38 -4.45
N VAL A 48 -10.99 5.11 -3.97
CA VAL A 48 -12.29 5.21 -4.66
C VAL A 48 -12.16 6.00 -5.96
N ALA A 49 -11.44 7.12 -5.95
CA ALA A 49 -11.21 7.93 -7.14
C ALA A 49 -10.39 7.15 -8.19
N PHE A 50 -9.36 6.45 -7.74
CA PHE A 50 -8.53 5.59 -8.58
C PHE A 50 -9.34 4.44 -9.21
N TYR A 51 -10.16 3.76 -8.43
CA TYR A 51 -11.02 2.68 -8.90
C TYR A 51 -11.95 3.16 -10.02
N LYS A 52 -12.68 4.25 -9.77
CA LYS A 52 -13.61 4.82 -10.75
C LYS A 52 -12.91 5.24 -12.05
N GLU A 53 -11.78 5.92 -11.93
CA GLU A 53 -11.03 6.39 -13.10
C GLU A 53 -10.45 5.22 -13.91
N ALA A 54 -9.88 4.19 -13.23
CA ALA A 54 -9.33 3.02 -13.90
C ALA A 54 -10.40 2.23 -14.65
N VAL A 55 -11.54 1.94 -14.02
CA VAL A 55 -12.65 1.22 -14.64
C VAL A 55 -13.21 1.99 -15.85
N ALA A 56 -13.39 3.31 -15.73
CA ALA A 56 -13.85 4.16 -16.83
C ALA A 56 -12.91 4.13 -18.05
N ASN A 57 -11.62 3.84 -17.83
CA ASN A 57 -10.60 3.75 -18.88
C ASN A 57 -10.29 2.31 -19.33
N GLY A 58 -11.03 1.31 -18.84
CA GLY A 58 -10.84 -0.10 -19.20
C GLY A 58 -9.56 -0.72 -18.61
N ILE A 59 -9.02 -0.14 -17.52
CA ILE A 59 -7.87 -0.64 -16.78
C ILE A 59 -8.36 -1.32 -15.50
N LYS A 60 -7.84 -2.53 -15.20
CA LYS A 60 -8.15 -3.22 -13.96
C LYS A 60 -7.42 -2.54 -12.78
N PRO A 61 -8.15 -1.94 -11.82
CA PRO A 61 -7.54 -1.39 -10.62
C PRO A 61 -7.12 -2.49 -9.66
N ILE A 62 -5.97 -2.33 -9.05
CA ILE A 62 -5.51 -3.13 -7.91
C ILE A 62 -5.40 -2.18 -6.73
N LEU A 63 -6.23 -2.36 -5.71
CA LEU A 63 -6.23 -1.51 -4.54
C LEU A 63 -5.22 -2.03 -3.51
N GLY A 64 -4.55 -1.13 -2.84
CA GLY A 64 -3.55 -1.46 -1.84
C GLY A 64 -3.15 -0.25 -1.00
N CYS A 65 -2.19 -0.47 -0.13
CA CYS A 65 -1.59 0.56 0.71
C CYS A 65 -0.17 0.12 1.10
N GLU A 66 0.77 1.04 1.14
CA GLU A 66 2.07 0.82 1.74
C GLU A 66 1.99 1.18 3.22
N VAL A 67 1.88 0.16 4.07
CA VAL A 67 1.73 0.34 5.52
C VAL A 67 3.09 0.42 6.22
N TYR A 68 3.11 1.10 7.36
CA TYR A 68 4.24 1.15 8.27
C TYR A 68 4.07 0.06 9.32
N VAL A 69 5.01 -0.90 9.36
CA VAL A 69 4.97 -2.03 10.29
C VAL A 69 5.95 -1.78 11.43
N ALA A 70 5.43 -1.66 12.65
CA ALA A 70 6.24 -1.58 13.85
C ALA A 70 6.93 -2.93 14.12
N ALA A 71 8.22 -2.91 14.41
CA ALA A 71 9.01 -4.12 14.60
C ALA A 71 8.57 -4.94 15.84
N LYS A 72 8.11 -4.26 16.90
CA LYS A 72 7.61 -4.90 18.13
C LYS A 72 6.09 -4.75 18.23
N SER A 73 5.60 -3.57 18.60
CA SER A 73 4.17 -3.32 18.79
C SER A 73 3.78 -1.91 18.37
N MET A 74 2.60 -1.80 17.76
CA MET A 74 1.99 -0.53 17.40
C MET A 74 1.58 0.31 18.62
N ASN A 75 1.45 -0.33 19.79
CA ASN A 75 1.04 0.33 21.03
C ASN A 75 2.20 1.05 21.76
N ILE A 76 3.45 0.77 21.40
CA ILE A 76 4.63 1.44 21.95
C ILE A 76 4.76 2.83 21.34
N LYS A 77 4.42 3.87 22.11
CA LYS A 77 4.43 5.29 21.67
C LYS A 77 5.55 6.10 22.33
N VAL A 78 6.71 5.49 22.44
CA VAL A 78 7.95 6.11 22.96
C VAL A 78 9.08 5.86 21.97
N ALA A 79 10.11 6.70 22.02
CA ALA A 79 11.28 6.50 21.19
C ALA A 79 11.99 5.19 21.59
N ASP A 80 11.90 4.20 20.73
CA ASP A 80 12.54 2.89 20.91
C ASP A 80 13.20 2.50 19.58
N LYS A 81 14.52 2.42 19.56
CA LYS A 81 15.30 2.05 18.37
C LYS A 81 14.99 0.63 17.89
N GLU A 82 14.59 -0.26 18.81
CA GLU A 82 14.24 -1.64 18.48
C GLU A 82 12.80 -1.77 17.96
N ASN A 83 11.96 -0.75 18.14
CA ASN A 83 10.61 -0.67 17.56
C ASN A 83 10.60 0.24 16.33
N SER A 84 11.60 0.13 15.48
CA SER A 84 11.65 0.81 14.17
C SER A 84 10.46 0.42 13.29
N THR A 85 10.17 1.24 12.30
CA THR A 85 9.12 0.94 11.32
C THR A 85 9.73 0.46 10.00
N ASN A 86 9.13 -0.59 9.44
CA ASN A 86 9.42 -1.09 8.11
C ASN A 86 8.24 -0.83 7.19
N HIS A 87 8.48 -0.75 5.89
CA HIS A 87 7.43 -0.58 4.89
C HIS A 87 6.99 -1.94 4.35
N LEU A 88 5.69 -2.13 4.18
CA LEU A 88 5.11 -3.33 3.60
C LEU A 88 3.97 -2.94 2.65
N VAL A 89 4.05 -3.39 1.40
CA VAL A 89 2.98 -3.19 0.44
C VAL A 89 1.92 -4.27 0.63
N LEU A 90 0.69 -3.86 0.87
CA LEU A 90 -0.48 -4.73 0.96
C LEU A 90 -1.37 -4.50 -0.26
N LEU A 91 -1.74 -5.57 -0.95
CA LEU A 91 -2.62 -5.56 -2.12
C LEU A 91 -3.89 -6.33 -1.82
N VAL A 92 -5.02 -5.80 -2.25
CA VAL A 92 -6.34 -6.41 -2.09
C VAL A 92 -6.57 -7.46 -3.16
N LYS A 93 -6.93 -8.68 -2.76
CA LYS A 93 -7.27 -9.79 -3.64
C LYS A 93 -8.78 -9.89 -3.94
N ASN A 94 -9.62 -9.57 -2.95
CA ASN A 94 -11.08 -9.70 -3.00
C ASN A 94 -11.76 -8.75 -2.00
N GLU A 95 -13.09 -8.78 -1.88
CA GLU A 95 -13.86 -7.92 -0.99
C GLU A 95 -13.46 -8.06 0.48
N VAL A 96 -13.23 -9.30 0.95
CA VAL A 96 -12.75 -9.55 2.32
C VAL A 96 -11.41 -8.85 2.57
N GLY A 97 -10.50 -8.92 1.60
CA GLY A 97 -9.22 -8.22 1.67
C GLY A 97 -9.38 -6.70 1.69
N TYR A 98 -10.35 -6.15 0.96
CA TYR A 98 -10.64 -4.71 0.99
C TYR A 98 -11.14 -4.26 2.36
N GLU A 99 -12.07 -4.99 2.97
CA GLU A 99 -12.53 -4.72 4.33
C GLU A 99 -11.41 -4.83 5.36
N ASN A 100 -10.56 -5.87 5.23
CA ASN A 100 -9.42 -6.06 6.12
C ASN A 100 -8.39 -4.95 5.96
N LEU A 101 -8.10 -4.51 4.73
CA LEU A 101 -7.19 -3.38 4.50
C LEU A 101 -7.72 -2.08 5.12
N MET A 102 -9.03 -1.82 5.01
CA MET A 102 -9.64 -0.66 5.70
C MET A 102 -9.47 -0.74 7.22
N LYS A 103 -9.66 -1.91 7.83
CA LYS A 103 -9.45 -2.13 9.27
C LYS A 103 -7.99 -1.89 9.64
N ILE A 104 -7.04 -2.44 8.88
CA ILE A 104 -5.60 -2.28 9.10
C ILE A 104 -5.20 -0.79 9.06
N VAL A 105 -5.59 -0.07 8.01
CA VAL A 105 -5.24 1.35 7.84
C VAL A 105 -5.92 2.22 8.91
N SER A 106 -7.15 1.89 9.29
CA SER A 106 -7.86 2.60 10.37
C SER A 106 -7.20 2.38 11.73
N ALA A 107 -6.89 1.13 12.09
CA ALA A 107 -6.20 0.82 13.35
C ALA A 107 -4.80 1.47 13.39
N ALA A 108 -4.08 1.46 12.28
CA ALA A 108 -2.78 2.12 12.19
C ALA A 108 -2.88 3.62 12.51
N SER A 109 -3.95 4.28 12.05
CA SER A 109 -4.16 5.72 12.24
C SER A 109 -4.73 6.07 13.61
N ILE A 110 -5.62 5.23 14.17
CA ILE A 110 -6.32 5.50 15.45
C ILE A 110 -5.48 4.99 16.62
N ASP A 111 -5.09 3.72 16.57
CA ASP A 111 -4.44 3.04 17.70
C ASP A 111 -2.92 3.08 17.60
N GLY A 112 -2.37 2.89 16.41
CA GLY A 112 -0.94 2.73 16.17
C GLY A 112 -0.17 4.02 15.87
N PHE A 113 -0.83 5.18 15.82
CA PHE A 113 -0.18 6.42 15.42
C PHE A 113 0.87 6.88 16.42
N TYR A 114 2.11 6.96 15.92
CA TYR A 114 3.24 7.60 16.59
C TYR A 114 4.21 8.11 15.52
N TYR A 115 4.18 9.41 15.24
CA TYR A 115 4.77 10.10 14.08
C TYR A 115 4.24 9.61 12.72
N LYS A 116 3.88 8.34 12.60
CA LYS A 116 3.31 7.68 11.41
C LYS A 116 2.19 6.73 11.81
N PRO A 117 1.22 6.44 10.93
CA PRO A 117 0.22 5.40 11.17
C PRO A 117 0.89 4.02 11.09
N ARG A 118 1.03 3.33 12.22
CA ARG A 118 1.74 2.05 12.33
C ARG A 118 0.79 0.92 12.66
N VAL A 119 1.08 -0.23 12.12
CA VAL A 119 0.46 -1.51 12.48
C VAL A 119 1.56 -2.47 12.90
N ASP A 120 1.26 -3.52 13.64
CA ASP A 120 2.21 -4.58 13.98
C ASP A 120 1.87 -5.92 13.33
N HIS A 121 2.77 -6.89 13.48
CA HIS A 121 2.61 -8.21 12.89
C HIS A 121 1.41 -8.98 13.44
N GLU A 122 1.06 -8.78 14.71
CA GLU A 122 -0.07 -9.46 15.34
C GLU A 122 -1.39 -8.98 14.71
N TYR A 123 -1.55 -7.67 14.56
CA TYR A 123 -2.73 -7.09 13.92
C TYR A 123 -2.83 -7.48 12.44
N LEU A 124 -1.70 -7.44 11.71
CA LEU A 124 -1.66 -7.87 10.30
C LEU A 124 -2.06 -9.34 10.15
N LYS A 125 -1.56 -10.22 11.02
CA LYS A 125 -1.89 -11.65 11.00
C LYS A 125 -3.38 -11.89 11.20
N SER A 126 -4.01 -11.17 12.12
CA SER A 126 -5.45 -11.30 12.40
C SER A 126 -6.37 -10.78 11.29
N HIS A 127 -5.85 -9.95 10.37
CA HIS A 127 -6.59 -9.33 9.27
C HIS A 127 -5.98 -9.64 7.89
N SER A 128 -5.28 -10.77 7.74
CA SER A 128 -4.54 -11.12 6.53
C SER A 128 -5.39 -11.74 5.42
N GLU A 129 -6.60 -12.21 5.72
CA GLU A 129 -7.46 -12.85 4.73
C GLU A 129 -7.77 -11.91 3.56
N GLY A 130 -7.62 -12.42 2.34
CA GLY A 130 -7.86 -11.65 1.11
C GLY A 130 -6.81 -10.58 0.79
N ILE A 131 -5.68 -10.56 1.52
CA ILE A 131 -4.56 -9.65 1.30
C ILE A 131 -3.34 -10.39 0.77
N ILE A 132 -2.62 -9.77 -0.16
CA ILE A 132 -1.31 -10.18 -0.64
C ILE A 132 -0.29 -9.18 -0.13
N ALA A 133 0.71 -9.65 0.62
CA ALA A 133 1.79 -8.82 1.12
C ALA A 133 3.03 -8.95 0.22
N VAL A 134 3.65 -7.82 -0.12
CA VAL A 134 4.87 -7.75 -0.92
C VAL A 134 5.91 -6.95 -0.15
N SER A 135 7.06 -7.57 0.13
CA SER A 135 8.16 -6.94 0.83
C SER A 135 9.25 -6.49 -0.14
N TYR A 136 9.88 -5.36 0.13
CA TYR A 136 11.06 -4.85 -0.59
C TYR A 136 12.30 -5.75 -0.47
N THR A 137 12.34 -6.63 0.50
CA THR A 137 13.49 -7.52 0.70
C THR A 137 13.76 -8.41 -0.50
N HIS A 138 12.76 -8.70 -1.32
CA HIS A 138 12.93 -9.45 -2.56
C HIS A 138 13.67 -8.69 -3.66
N LEU A 139 13.66 -7.36 -3.63
CA LEU A 139 14.35 -6.51 -4.61
C LEU A 139 15.82 -6.26 -4.23
N THR A 140 16.19 -6.47 -2.98
CA THR A 140 17.56 -6.26 -2.50
C THR A 140 18.41 -7.54 -2.44
N LEU A 141 17.80 -8.72 -2.53
CA LEU A 141 18.50 -9.99 -2.53
C LEU A 141 19.46 -10.17 -3.72
N PRO A 142 19.11 -9.80 -4.98
CA PRO A 142 20.03 -9.93 -6.10
C PRO A 142 21.27 -9.05 -6.00
N THR A 143 21.16 -7.88 -5.37
CA THR A 143 22.29 -6.95 -5.23
C THR A 143 23.24 -7.30 -4.09
N LYS A 144 22.87 -8.20 -3.19
CA LYS A 144 23.75 -8.70 -2.12
C LYS A 144 24.52 -9.97 -2.48
N LEU A 145 24.21 -10.56 -3.62
CA LEU A 145 24.90 -11.76 -4.13
C LEU A 145 26.01 -11.43 -5.13
N GLU A 146 26.14 -10.17 -5.47
CA GLU A 146 27.28 -9.64 -6.23
C GLU A 146 28.36 -9.16 -5.26
#